data_70fbcfad91cf56cf22080fd7e290e6b6
#
_entry.id   70fbcfad91cf56cf22080fd7e290e6b6
#
_cell.length_a   1.000
_cell.length_b   1.000
_cell.length_c   1.000
_cell.angle_alpha   90.00
_cell.angle_beta   90.00
_cell.angle_gamma   90.00
#
_symmetry.space_group_name_H-M   'P 1'
#
loop_
_entity.id
_entity.type
_entity.pdbx_description
1 polymer ?
#
loop_
_entity_poly.entity_id
_entity_poly.type
_entity_poly.pdbx_seq_one_letter_code
_entity_poly.pdbx_strand_id
1 'polypeptide(L)'
;DVFSGTGSVASAFIDKRLVVCDMMRSNYYAALCWFSPESIDYKKVEELLCYYNSYDASSEENYVSENFSETYFNRITCQKIGFIRENVENLYKLGTINAREHACIITSLFYAMDRISHTCGHYDSFIRDGKYEGCLELRMPENRYVLNCENKIYCSDSNSIAHLEEVDVAYLDPPYNSRQYCDAYHLLENIALWEKPEVHGVAKKMDRTDMKSKYCKSIKAAEALEDLVKKLRCRYILFSYNNNGKKLQCRSNAKLTDEDIIRILSIRGDVQVFTMNYRGFDAGKSELNKDNQERLFLCSVRK
;
A
#
# COMPACT_ATOMS: atom_id res chain seq x y z
N ASP A 1 -5.56 4.98 -10.96
CA ASP A 1 -5.04 3.80 -10.26
C ASP A 1 -5.86 3.56 -8.99
N VAL A 2 -6.71 2.52 -9.01
CA VAL A 2 -7.67 2.28 -7.91
C VAL A 2 -7.21 1.18 -6.92
N PHE A 3 -6.02 0.62 -7.14
CA PHE A 3 -5.32 -0.28 -6.23
C PHE A 3 -3.84 0.13 -6.16
N SER A 4 -3.58 1.37 -5.75
CA SER A 4 -2.30 2.02 -6.00
C SER A 4 -1.11 1.38 -5.26
N GLY A 5 -1.33 0.70 -4.14
CA GLY A 5 -0.25 0.12 -3.35
C GLY A 5 0.84 1.15 -3.05
N THR A 6 2.06 0.85 -3.47
CA THR A 6 3.21 1.76 -3.31
C THR A 6 3.25 2.93 -4.30
N GLY A 7 2.30 3.00 -5.25
CA GLY A 7 2.22 4.08 -6.25
C GLY A 7 3.13 3.91 -7.46
N SER A 8 3.69 2.73 -7.69
CA SER A 8 4.65 2.51 -8.79
C SER A 8 4.07 2.82 -10.17
N VAL A 9 2.81 2.41 -10.44
CA VAL A 9 2.16 2.70 -11.71
C VAL A 9 1.80 4.18 -11.82
N ALA A 10 1.23 4.78 -10.77
CA ALA A 10 0.94 6.21 -10.75
C ALA A 10 2.21 7.05 -10.99
N SER A 11 3.37 6.65 -10.45
CA SER A 11 4.65 7.32 -10.67
C SER A 11 5.08 7.34 -12.15
N ALA A 12 4.74 6.30 -12.92
CA ALA A 12 5.04 6.24 -14.36
C ALA A 12 4.22 7.24 -15.18
N PHE A 13 3.14 7.81 -14.62
CA PHE A 13 2.25 8.78 -15.24
C PHE A 13 2.23 10.11 -14.49
N ILE A 14 3.34 10.46 -13.83
CA ILE A 14 3.44 11.64 -12.95
C ILE A 14 3.15 12.98 -13.67
N ASP A 15 3.32 13.03 -15.00
CA ASP A 15 3.03 14.17 -15.86
C ASP A 15 1.53 14.32 -16.22
N LYS A 16 0.70 13.37 -15.81
CA LYS A 16 -0.74 13.37 -16.06
C LYS A 16 -1.52 13.83 -14.83
N ARG A 17 -2.82 14.09 -15.00
CA ARG A 17 -3.75 14.18 -13.88
C ARG A 17 -3.95 12.78 -13.32
N LEU A 18 -3.69 12.61 -12.02
CA LEU A 18 -3.77 11.34 -11.33
C LEU A 18 -4.99 11.29 -10.41
N VAL A 19 -5.69 10.17 -10.47
CA VAL A 19 -6.65 9.75 -9.43
C VAL A 19 -6.12 8.45 -8.83
N VAL A 20 -5.74 8.49 -7.56
CA VAL A 20 -5.06 7.41 -6.85
C VAL A 20 -5.92 6.97 -5.68
N CYS A 21 -6.12 5.66 -5.53
CA CYS A 21 -6.90 5.11 -4.42
C CYS A 21 -6.23 3.86 -3.85
N ASP A 22 -6.23 3.77 -2.54
CA ASP A 22 -5.93 2.52 -1.81
C ASP A 22 -6.77 2.45 -0.55
N MET A 23 -7.11 1.25 -0.11
CA MET A 23 -7.87 1.08 1.13
C MET A 23 -6.97 1.09 2.37
N MET A 24 -5.66 0.83 2.21
CA MET A 24 -4.70 0.86 3.31
C MET A 24 -4.28 2.30 3.61
N ARG A 25 -4.38 2.70 4.88
CA ARG A 25 -3.97 4.04 5.33
C ARG A 25 -2.48 4.30 5.12
N SER A 26 -1.67 3.27 5.29
CA SER A 26 -0.22 3.35 5.04
C SER A 26 0.10 3.68 3.57
N ASN A 27 -0.58 3.04 2.62
CA ASN A 27 -0.46 3.34 1.19
C ASN A 27 -1.02 4.73 0.83
N TYR A 28 -2.11 5.13 1.48
CA TYR A 28 -2.69 6.47 1.31
C TYR A 28 -1.70 7.57 1.72
N TYR A 29 -0.96 7.40 2.83
CA TYR A 29 0.09 8.36 3.21
C TYR A 29 1.22 8.40 2.18
N ALA A 30 1.65 7.26 1.67
CA ALA A 30 2.62 7.23 0.57
C ALA A 30 2.07 7.98 -0.66
N ALA A 31 0.81 7.74 -1.05
CA ALA A 31 0.19 8.45 -2.17
C ALA A 31 0.06 9.96 -1.93
N LEU A 32 -0.29 10.41 -0.72
CA LEU A 32 -0.29 11.83 -0.38
C LEU A 32 1.11 12.45 -0.48
N CYS A 33 2.13 11.77 0.05
CA CYS A 33 3.52 12.21 -0.03
C CYS A 33 3.94 12.42 -1.50
N TRP A 34 3.66 11.45 -2.36
CA TRP A 34 4.16 11.41 -3.73
C TRP A 34 3.32 12.20 -4.72
N PHE A 35 2.00 12.26 -4.56
CA PHE A 35 1.09 12.73 -5.62
C PHE A 35 0.18 13.88 -5.20
N SER A 36 0.13 14.27 -3.92
CA SER A 36 -0.71 15.38 -3.48
C SER A 36 -0.29 16.70 -4.15
N PRO A 37 -1.24 17.48 -4.68
CA PRO A 37 -0.96 18.80 -5.24
C PRO A 37 -0.74 19.86 -4.16
N GLU A 38 -0.96 19.54 -2.88
CA GLU A 38 -0.74 20.47 -1.77
C GLU A 38 0.74 20.88 -1.71
N SER A 39 1.00 22.13 -1.39
CA SER A 39 2.36 22.64 -1.26
C SER A 39 3.10 21.96 -0.10
N ILE A 40 4.42 21.83 -0.22
CA ILE A 40 5.30 21.29 0.81
C ILE A 40 6.44 22.26 1.07
N ASP A 41 6.68 22.55 2.35
CA ASP A 41 7.88 23.22 2.79
C ASP A 41 8.97 22.17 3.07
N TYR A 42 9.79 21.91 2.06
CA TYR A 42 10.87 20.92 2.15
C TYR A 42 11.85 21.21 3.27
N LYS A 43 12.18 22.51 3.50
CA LYS A 43 13.12 22.89 4.56
C LYS A 43 12.57 22.55 5.94
N LYS A 44 11.31 22.88 6.19
CA LYS A 44 10.61 22.54 7.45
C LYS A 44 10.57 21.03 7.67
N VAL A 45 10.24 20.25 6.64
CA VAL A 45 10.22 18.79 6.75
C VAL A 45 11.62 18.24 7.03
N GLU A 46 12.66 18.70 6.32
CA GLU A 46 14.05 18.31 6.56
C GLU A 46 14.50 18.63 7.99
N GLU A 47 14.20 19.82 8.51
CA GLU A 47 14.49 20.22 9.90
C GLU A 47 13.81 19.28 10.90
N LEU A 48 12.55 18.89 10.67
CA LEU A 48 11.85 17.93 11.52
C LEU A 48 12.47 16.53 11.45
N LEU A 49 12.85 16.05 10.26
CA LEU A 49 13.52 14.76 10.13
C LEU A 49 14.88 14.74 10.84
N CYS A 50 15.65 15.83 10.73
CA CYS A 50 16.92 16.00 11.47
C CYS A 50 16.69 16.00 12.98
N TYR A 51 15.67 16.72 13.44
CA TYR A 51 15.27 16.71 14.85
C TYR A 51 14.96 15.30 15.34
N TYR A 52 14.09 14.56 14.63
CA TYR A 52 13.74 13.20 15.00
C TYR A 52 14.93 12.24 14.96
N ASN A 53 15.84 12.39 14.00
CA ASN A 53 17.03 11.56 13.93
C ASN A 53 17.96 11.76 15.13
N SER A 54 18.10 13.00 15.61
CA SER A 54 18.98 13.37 16.73
C SER A 54 18.35 13.17 18.11
N TYR A 55 17.00 13.11 18.20
CA TYR A 55 16.30 13.03 19.47
C TYR A 55 16.50 11.66 20.14
N ASP A 56 16.87 11.70 21.42
CA ASP A 56 16.94 10.52 22.28
C ASP A 56 15.58 10.26 22.93
N ALA A 57 14.88 9.26 22.45
CA ALA A 57 13.57 8.83 22.96
C ALA A 57 13.67 7.65 23.93
N SER A 58 14.82 7.33 24.48
CA SER A 58 15.05 6.13 25.32
C SER A 58 14.26 6.10 26.63
N SER A 59 13.73 7.25 27.08
CA SER A 59 12.85 7.36 28.25
C SER A 59 11.35 7.46 27.90
N GLU A 60 10.99 7.46 26.64
CA GLU A 60 9.63 7.73 26.15
C GLU A 60 8.81 6.43 26.06
N GLU A 61 8.27 5.95 27.19
CA GLU A 61 7.33 4.85 27.17
C GLU A 61 6.03 5.27 26.47
N ASN A 62 5.60 4.44 25.51
CA ASN A 62 4.47 4.75 24.65
C ASN A 62 3.82 3.48 24.10
N TYR A 63 2.70 3.65 23.39
CA TYR A 63 1.94 2.53 22.80
C TYR A 63 2.81 1.58 21.97
N VAL A 64 3.78 2.09 21.20
CA VAL A 64 4.63 1.25 20.34
C VAL A 64 5.62 0.46 21.18
N SER A 65 6.27 1.08 22.17
CA SER A 65 7.21 0.39 23.04
C SER A 65 6.54 -0.65 23.94
N GLU A 66 5.32 -0.39 24.39
CA GLU A 66 4.56 -1.34 25.22
C GLU A 66 4.09 -2.57 24.46
N ASN A 67 3.75 -2.42 23.18
CA ASN A 67 3.10 -3.49 22.41
C ASN A 67 4.03 -4.24 21.45
N PHE A 68 5.04 -3.59 20.86
CA PHE A 68 5.82 -4.14 19.75
C PHE A 68 7.31 -4.35 20.05
N SER A 69 7.80 -3.96 21.24
CA SER A 69 9.18 -4.19 21.64
C SER A 69 9.52 -5.68 21.58
N GLU A 70 10.74 -5.97 21.16
CA GLU A 70 11.29 -7.33 21.05
C GLU A 70 10.46 -8.29 20.15
N THR A 71 9.63 -7.67 19.25
CA THR A 71 8.90 -8.41 18.22
C THR A 71 9.45 -8.09 16.84
N TYR A 72 9.52 -6.81 16.49
CA TYR A 72 9.98 -6.31 15.20
C TYR A 72 11.22 -5.45 15.32
N PHE A 73 11.38 -4.80 16.46
CA PHE A 73 12.45 -3.86 16.79
C PHE A 73 12.82 -4.00 18.26
N ASN A 74 14.00 -3.52 18.64
CA ASN A 74 14.33 -3.37 20.04
C ASN A 74 13.49 -2.25 20.70
N ARG A 75 13.49 -2.21 22.05
CA ARG A 75 12.67 -1.28 22.83
C ARG A 75 12.97 0.19 22.50
N ILE A 76 14.23 0.58 22.39
CA ILE A 76 14.63 1.96 22.09
C ILE A 76 14.09 2.41 20.72
N THR A 77 14.16 1.55 19.73
CA THR A 77 13.57 1.83 18.41
C THR A 77 12.05 1.99 18.50
N CYS A 78 11.36 1.14 19.25
CA CYS A 78 9.92 1.24 19.46
C CYS A 78 9.53 2.55 20.18
N GLN A 79 10.29 2.95 21.21
CA GLN A 79 10.13 4.23 21.90
C GLN A 79 10.25 5.40 20.92
N LYS A 80 11.26 5.37 20.06
CA LYS A 80 11.48 6.40 19.04
C LYS A 80 10.37 6.45 17.99
N ILE A 81 9.90 5.31 17.49
CA ILE A 81 8.79 5.24 16.55
C ILE A 81 7.53 5.87 17.15
N GLY A 82 7.17 5.49 18.38
CA GLY A 82 5.99 6.00 19.05
C GLY A 82 6.07 7.50 19.35
N PHE A 83 7.24 7.99 19.81
CA PHE A 83 7.48 9.41 20.01
C PHE A 83 7.30 10.22 18.71
N ILE A 84 7.94 9.78 17.62
CA ILE A 84 7.83 10.45 16.32
C ILE A 84 6.37 10.48 15.87
N ARG A 85 5.68 9.36 15.94
CA ARG A 85 4.30 9.27 15.47
C ARG A 85 3.35 10.17 16.26
N GLU A 86 3.50 10.22 17.58
CA GLU A 86 2.71 11.11 18.45
C GLU A 86 3.01 12.59 18.16
N ASN A 87 4.28 12.95 18.07
CA ASN A 87 4.67 14.32 17.82
C ASN A 87 4.20 14.84 16.45
N VAL A 88 4.36 14.04 15.40
CA VAL A 88 3.88 14.37 14.04
C VAL A 88 2.36 14.54 14.01
N GLU A 89 1.61 13.69 14.72
CA GLU A 89 0.17 13.84 14.86
C GLU A 89 -0.23 15.16 15.54
N ASN A 90 0.47 15.52 16.59
CA ASN A 90 0.24 16.77 17.31
C ASN A 90 0.55 17.99 16.45
N LEU A 91 1.67 18.00 15.71
CA LEU A 91 2.01 19.07 14.79
C LEU A 91 0.96 19.25 13.69
N TYR A 92 0.42 18.14 13.19
CA TYR A 92 -0.66 18.18 12.20
C TYR A 92 -1.96 18.74 12.79
N LYS A 93 -2.38 18.29 13.97
CA LYS A 93 -3.58 18.80 14.68
C LYS A 93 -3.49 20.27 15.02
N LEU A 94 -2.28 20.76 15.31
CA LEU A 94 -2.03 22.18 15.57
C LEU A 94 -1.92 23.02 14.28
N GLY A 95 -1.98 22.41 13.09
CA GLY A 95 -1.81 23.11 11.82
C GLY A 95 -0.39 23.62 11.55
N THR A 96 0.61 23.14 12.32
CA THR A 96 2.04 23.49 12.10
C THR A 96 2.56 22.86 10.81
N ILE A 97 2.08 21.68 10.48
CA ILE A 97 2.33 20.96 9.22
C ILE A 97 1.01 20.67 8.53
N ASN A 98 1.01 20.72 7.20
CA ASN A 98 -0.16 20.37 6.39
C ASN A 98 -0.25 18.85 6.14
N ALA A 99 -1.31 18.40 5.43
CA ALA A 99 -1.54 16.99 5.21
C ALA A 99 -0.43 16.31 4.38
N ARG A 100 0.16 17.00 3.40
CA ARG A 100 1.26 16.47 2.60
C ARG A 100 2.55 16.38 3.39
N GLU A 101 2.88 17.39 4.18
CA GLU A 101 4.05 17.40 5.08
C GLU A 101 3.95 16.29 6.12
N HIS A 102 2.77 16.14 6.74
CA HIS A 102 2.45 15.02 7.63
C HIS A 102 2.71 13.68 6.94
N ALA A 103 2.15 13.49 5.74
CA ALA A 103 2.31 12.27 4.96
C ALA A 103 3.76 11.99 4.58
N CYS A 104 4.56 13.02 4.26
CA CYS A 104 5.99 12.87 3.97
C CYS A 104 6.77 12.34 5.17
N ILE A 105 6.51 12.86 6.36
CA ILE A 105 7.20 12.41 7.58
C ILE A 105 6.79 10.98 7.92
N ILE A 106 5.50 10.66 7.84
CA ILE A 106 5.00 9.29 8.10
C ILE A 106 5.55 8.29 7.06
N THR A 107 5.61 8.65 5.79
CA THR A 107 6.20 7.81 4.74
C THR A 107 7.69 7.59 4.98
N SER A 108 8.43 8.64 5.39
CA SER A 108 9.83 8.52 5.80
C SER A 108 10.00 7.55 6.97
N LEU A 109 9.12 7.63 7.97
CA LEU A 109 9.10 6.72 9.12
C LEU A 109 8.86 5.26 8.67
N PHE A 110 7.90 5.01 7.80
CA PHE A 110 7.64 3.67 7.28
C PHE A 110 8.82 3.09 6.52
N TYR A 111 9.47 3.87 5.66
CA TYR A 111 10.67 3.42 4.95
C TYR A 111 11.85 3.18 5.90
N ALA A 112 11.97 3.97 6.98
CA ALA A 112 12.97 3.74 8.01
C ALA A 112 12.69 2.45 8.79
N MET A 113 11.43 2.20 9.15
CA MET A 113 10.99 0.97 9.82
C MET A 113 11.25 -0.26 8.96
N ASP A 114 10.88 -0.24 7.68
CA ASP A 114 11.07 -1.38 6.77
C ASP A 114 12.55 -1.74 6.59
N ARG A 115 13.45 -0.75 6.53
CA ARG A 115 14.89 -0.99 6.40
C ARG A 115 15.50 -1.76 7.56
N ILE A 116 14.96 -1.61 8.77
CA ILE A 116 15.53 -2.21 9.99
C ILE A 116 14.61 -3.26 10.61
N SER A 117 13.45 -3.52 10.00
CA SER A 117 12.49 -4.48 10.54
C SER A 117 13.06 -5.89 10.54
N HIS A 118 12.95 -6.58 11.68
CA HIS A 118 13.42 -7.95 11.85
C HIS A 118 12.38 -8.96 11.32
N THR A 119 12.13 -8.90 9.99
CA THR A 119 11.07 -9.63 9.30
C THR A 119 11.59 -10.42 8.10
N CYS A 120 10.76 -11.31 7.56
CA CYS A 120 11.03 -12.02 6.30
C CYS A 120 10.33 -11.31 5.12
N GLY A 121 10.38 -9.98 5.06
CA GLY A 121 9.79 -9.16 3.99
C GLY A 121 8.35 -8.69 4.24
N HIS A 122 7.72 -9.08 5.35
CA HIS A 122 6.43 -8.55 5.80
C HIS A 122 6.22 -8.84 7.29
N TYR A 123 5.40 -8.03 7.97
CA TYR A 123 5.21 -8.08 9.42
C TYR A 123 4.41 -9.30 9.93
N ASP A 124 3.79 -10.07 9.06
CA ASP A 124 3.16 -11.36 9.43
C ASP A 124 4.19 -12.49 9.62
N SER A 125 5.44 -12.26 9.22
CA SER A 125 6.55 -13.22 9.35
C SER A 125 7.80 -12.51 9.87
N PHE A 126 8.05 -12.59 11.16
CA PHE A 126 9.22 -12.00 11.82
C PHE A 126 10.18 -13.07 12.32
N ILE A 127 11.45 -12.68 12.49
CA ILE A 127 12.55 -13.57 12.90
C ILE A 127 12.61 -13.55 14.44
N ARG A 128 12.79 -14.69 15.07
CA ARG A 128 12.74 -14.84 16.53
C ARG A 128 14.11 -15.20 17.11
N ASP A 129 15.15 -14.48 16.73
CA ASP A 129 16.51 -14.72 17.24
C ASP A 129 16.97 -13.66 18.26
N GLY A 130 16.14 -12.63 18.53
CA GLY A 130 16.42 -11.56 19.47
C GLY A 130 17.51 -10.58 19.01
N LYS A 131 17.88 -10.61 17.71
CA LYS A 131 18.94 -9.77 17.15
C LYS A 131 18.32 -8.64 16.36
N TYR A 132 18.14 -7.49 17.01
CA TYR A 132 17.61 -6.29 16.36
C TYR A 132 18.77 -5.35 16.01
N GLU A 133 19.13 -5.33 14.74
CA GLU A 133 20.21 -4.52 14.21
C GLU A 133 19.67 -3.31 13.44
N GLY A 134 20.48 -2.26 13.35
CA GLY A 134 20.16 -1.05 12.60
C GLY A 134 19.64 0.10 13.45
N CYS A 135 19.77 1.30 12.90
CA CYS A 135 19.31 2.54 13.49
C CYS A 135 18.12 3.08 12.69
N LEU A 136 17.09 3.52 13.40
CA LEU A 136 15.95 4.21 12.78
C LEU A 136 16.40 5.58 12.28
N GLU A 137 16.61 5.69 10.99
CA GLU A 137 17.04 6.91 10.31
C GLU A 137 15.99 7.36 9.30
N LEU A 138 15.34 8.48 9.57
CA LEU A 138 14.38 9.11 8.67
C LEU A 138 15.13 9.85 7.57
N ARG A 139 14.69 9.68 6.33
CA ARG A 139 15.24 10.35 5.15
C ARG A 139 14.13 11.03 4.39
N MET A 140 14.42 12.19 3.81
CA MET A 140 13.44 12.89 2.98
C MET A 140 13.02 11.99 1.82
N PRO A 141 11.72 11.73 1.62
CA PRO A 141 11.24 11.12 0.41
C PRO A 141 11.49 12.09 -0.77
N GLU A 142 12.38 11.72 -1.68
CA GLU A 142 12.77 12.61 -2.78
C GLU A 142 11.70 12.58 -3.87
N ASN A 143 10.85 13.57 -3.88
CA ASN A 143 9.93 13.84 -4.98
C ASN A 143 9.81 15.34 -5.22
N ARG A 144 10.54 15.83 -6.21
CA ARG A 144 10.54 17.23 -6.63
C ARG A 144 9.84 17.43 -7.97
N TYR A 145 8.91 16.56 -8.34
CA TYR A 145 8.13 16.70 -9.57
C TYR A 145 7.10 17.83 -9.46
N VAL A 146 6.87 18.51 -10.57
CA VAL A 146 5.72 19.41 -10.70
C VAL A 146 4.49 18.56 -10.87
N LEU A 147 3.63 18.54 -9.86
CA LEU A 147 2.42 17.73 -9.84
C LEU A 147 1.25 18.49 -10.47
N ASN A 148 0.33 17.74 -11.07
CA ASN A 148 -0.92 18.31 -11.53
C ASN A 148 -1.77 18.75 -10.33
N CYS A 149 -2.25 20.01 -10.35
CA CYS A 149 -3.05 20.58 -9.26
C CYS A 149 -4.44 19.92 -9.10
N GLU A 150 -4.88 19.14 -10.10
CA GLU A 150 -6.14 18.39 -10.06
C GLU A 150 -5.98 16.94 -9.62
N ASN A 151 -4.79 16.53 -9.17
CA ASN A 151 -4.58 15.20 -8.60
C ASN A 151 -5.49 14.96 -7.41
N LYS A 152 -6.08 13.76 -7.35
CA LYS A 152 -6.95 13.33 -6.24
C LYS A 152 -6.47 12.03 -5.64
N ILE A 153 -6.45 11.97 -4.32
CA ILE A 153 -5.98 10.82 -3.56
C ILE A 153 -7.08 10.39 -2.58
N TYR A 154 -7.45 9.12 -2.65
CA TYR A 154 -8.52 8.55 -1.84
C TYR A 154 -8.00 7.41 -0.95
N CYS A 155 -8.42 7.40 0.33
CA CYS A 155 -8.27 6.26 1.22
C CYS A 155 -9.63 5.57 1.34
N SER A 156 -9.91 4.61 0.47
CA SER A 156 -11.23 3.99 0.40
C SER A 156 -11.21 2.64 -0.34
N ASP A 157 -12.30 1.89 -0.20
CA ASP A 157 -12.58 0.76 -1.11
C ASP A 157 -12.78 1.30 -2.54
N SER A 158 -12.05 0.76 -3.50
CA SER A 158 -12.09 1.14 -4.92
C SER A 158 -13.51 1.10 -5.50
N ASN A 159 -14.33 0.12 -5.10
CA ASN A 159 -15.71 0.01 -5.54
C ASN A 159 -16.61 1.16 -5.06
N SER A 160 -16.23 1.80 -3.95
CA SER A 160 -16.99 2.93 -3.39
C SER A 160 -16.74 4.24 -4.13
N ILE A 161 -15.51 4.42 -4.70
CA ILE A 161 -15.12 5.68 -5.34
C ILE A 161 -15.16 5.63 -6.87
N ALA A 162 -15.34 4.47 -7.47
CA ALA A 162 -15.22 4.23 -8.91
C ALA A 162 -16.09 5.15 -9.81
N HIS A 163 -17.20 5.67 -9.28
CA HIS A 163 -18.12 6.56 -9.98
C HIS A 163 -17.83 8.05 -9.79
N LEU A 164 -16.95 8.42 -8.87
CA LEU A 164 -16.71 9.83 -8.48
C LEU A 164 -15.93 10.61 -9.53
N GLU A 165 -15.00 9.93 -10.21
CA GLU A 165 -14.06 10.59 -11.14
C GLU A 165 -14.24 10.07 -12.55
N GLU A 166 -14.13 10.99 -13.52
CA GLU A 166 -14.04 10.66 -14.93
C GLU A 166 -12.57 10.76 -15.37
N VAL A 167 -12.08 9.70 -16.02
CA VAL A 167 -10.68 9.56 -16.42
C VAL A 167 -10.58 8.98 -17.84
N ASP A 168 -9.45 9.18 -18.51
CA ASP A 168 -9.22 8.52 -19.79
C ASP A 168 -8.90 7.04 -19.61
N VAL A 169 -8.03 6.70 -18.65
CA VAL A 169 -7.58 5.34 -18.38
C VAL A 169 -7.78 5.00 -16.90
N ALA A 170 -8.47 3.91 -16.62
CA ALA A 170 -8.54 3.30 -15.29
C ALA A 170 -7.60 2.09 -15.25
N TYR A 171 -6.55 2.14 -14.40
CA TYR A 171 -5.66 1.02 -14.13
C TYR A 171 -6.13 0.23 -12.90
N LEU A 172 -6.22 -1.08 -13.05
CA LEU A 172 -6.70 -2.01 -12.03
C LEU A 172 -5.69 -3.14 -11.83
N ASP A 173 -5.16 -3.26 -10.62
CA ASP A 173 -4.29 -4.35 -10.19
C ASP A 173 -4.73 -4.86 -8.80
N PRO A 174 -5.90 -5.51 -8.72
CA PRO A 174 -6.44 -5.97 -7.45
C PRO A 174 -5.62 -7.11 -6.87
N PRO A 175 -5.66 -7.34 -5.54
CA PRO A 175 -5.05 -8.49 -4.92
C PRO A 175 -5.51 -9.80 -5.58
N TYR A 176 -4.57 -10.63 -6.02
CA TYR A 176 -4.84 -11.86 -6.77
C TYR A 176 -4.68 -13.15 -5.95
N ASN A 177 -4.26 -13.05 -4.68
CA ASN A 177 -4.07 -14.21 -3.82
C ASN A 177 -4.97 -14.17 -2.57
N SER A 178 -4.93 -15.22 -1.76
CA SER A 178 -5.72 -15.31 -0.52
C SER A 178 -5.13 -14.51 0.65
N ARG A 179 -3.90 -14.04 0.53
CA ARG A 179 -3.24 -13.27 1.58
C ARG A 179 -3.79 -11.84 1.57
N GLN A 180 -4.27 -11.41 2.69
CA GLN A 180 -4.73 -10.03 2.88
C GLN A 180 -3.52 -9.11 3.14
N TYR A 181 -3.46 -7.98 2.45
CA TYR A 181 -2.41 -6.99 2.68
C TYR A 181 -2.47 -6.41 4.10
N CYS A 182 -3.67 -6.21 4.64
CA CYS A 182 -3.85 -5.80 6.04
C CYS A 182 -3.33 -6.82 7.07
N ASP A 183 -3.14 -8.09 6.69
CA ASP A 183 -2.47 -9.06 7.55
C ASP A 183 -0.94 -8.99 7.39
N ALA A 184 -0.45 -8.82 6.17
CA ALA A 184 0.98 -8.77 5.88
C ALA A 184 1.65 -7.49 6.41
N TYR A 185 0.96 -6.35 6.32
CA TYR A 185 1.46 -5.02 6.70
C TYR A 185 0.72 -4.40 7.89
N HIS A 186 0.17 -5.25 8.77
CA HIS A 186 -0.66 -4.83 9.89
C HIS A 186 0.01 -3.83 10.83
N LEU A 187 1.33 -3.89 11.01
CA LEU A 187 2.05 -2.95 11.87
C LEU A 187 2.10 -1.56 11.24
N LEU A 188 2.44 -1.46 9.95
CA LEU A 188 2.42 -0.17 9.26
C LEU A 188 1.03 0.45 9.27
N GLU A 189 -0.01 -0.37 9.10
CA GLU A 189 -1.39 0.09 9.16
C GLU A 189 -1.80 0.55 10.57
N ASN A 190 -1.38 -0.16 11.61
CA ASN A 190 -1.60 0.25 12.99
C ASN A 190 -0.95 1.61 13.30
N ILE A 191 0.31 1.80 12.87
CA ILE A 191 1.02 3.08 13.02
C ILE A 191 0.39 4.18 12.14
N ALA A 192 -0.12 3.83 10.95
CA ALA A 192 -0.79 4.78 10.07
C ALA A 192 -2.08 5.32 10.67
N LEU A 193 -2.94 4.45 11.16
CA LEU A 193 -4.23 4.80 11.76
C LEU A 193 -4.06 5.57 13.08
N TRP A 194 -3.09 5.20 13.87
CA TRP A 194 -2.76 5.80 15.18
C TRP A 194 -3.93 5.85 16.18
N GLU A 195 -4.84 4.88 16.08
CA GLU A 195 -5.97 4.71 17.00
C GLU A 195 -5.57 4.00 18.29
N LYS A 196 -4.35 3.45 18.35
CA LYS A 196 -3.76 2.73 19.49
C LYS A 196 -4.67 1.60 19.99
N PRO A 197 -5.17 0.73 19.11
CA PRO A 197 -6.07 -0.35 19.50
C PRO A 197 -5.35 -1.43 20.30
N GLU A 198 -6.11 -2.26 21.00
CA GLU A 198 -5.59 -3.48 21.60
C GLU A 198 -5.06 -4.43 20.51
N VAL A 199 -3.91 -5.06 20.79
CA VAL A 199 -3.27 -5.98 19.86
C VAL A 199 -3.16 -7.38 20.46
N HIS A 200 -3.31 -8.40 19.59
CA HIS A 200 -3.42 -9.78 20.04
C HIS A 200 -2.46 -10.73 19.31
N GLY A 201 -2.19 -11.86 19.94
CA GLY A 201 -1.37 -12.92 19.38
C GLY A 201 0.12 -12.59 19.33
N VAL A 202 0.90 -13.53 18.80
CA VAL A 202 2.37 -13.43 18.76
C VAL A 202 2.85 -12.29 17.85
N ALA A 203 2.14 -12.05 16.75
CA ALA A 203 2.46 -10.98 15.82
C ALA A 203 1.81 -9.62 16.18
N LYS A 204 1.22 -9.50 17.38
CA LYS A 204 0.67 -8.24 17.90
C LYS A 204 -0.26 -7.55 16.90
N LYS A 205 -1.30 -8.24 16.45
CA LYS A 205 -2.24 -7.75 15.44
C LYS A 205 -3.46 -7.08 16.08
N MET A 206 -3.84 -5.92 15.59
CA MET A 206 -5.14 -5.29 15.86
C MET A 206 -6.28 -6.02 15.12
N ASP A 207 -7.54 -5.72 15.43
CA ASP A 207 -8.66 -6.14 14.58
C ASP A 207 -8.57 -5.49 13.19
N ARG A 208 -8.77 -6.29 12.15
CA ARG A 208 -8.67 -5.91 10.73
C ARG A 208 -9.86 -6.41 9.93
N THR A 209 -10.97 -6.70 10.60
CA THR A 209 -12.15 -7.30 9.96
C THR A 209 -12.66 -6.46 8.79
N ASP A 210 -12.72 -5.14 8.98
CA ASP A 210 -13.21 -4.18 7.98
C ASP A 210 -12.18 -3.81 6.91
N MET A 211 -10.91 -4.20 7.09
CA MET A 211 -9.81 -3.93 6.16
C MET A 211 -9.59 -5.04 5.13
N LYS A 212 -10.41 -6.09 5.15
CA LYS A 212 -10.22 -7.27 4.28
C LYS A 212 -10.76 -7.04 2.89
N SER A 213 -9.88 -7.13 1.90
CA SER A 213 -10.25 -7.02 0.49
C SER A 213 -11.16 -8.17 0.06
N LYS A 214 -12.23 -7.84 -0.66
CA LYS A 214 -13.14 -8.81 -1.31
C LYS A 214 -12.42 -9.57 -2.42
N TYR A 215 -11.42 -8.96 -3.06
CA TYR A 215 -10.64 -9.57 -4.14
C TYR A 215 -9.77 -10.75 -3.69
N CYS A 216 -9.45 -10.84 -2.40
CA CYS A 216 -8.76 -12.01 -1.82
C CYS A 216 -9.69 -13.23 -1.59
N LYS A 217 -11.01 -13.12 -1.84
CA LYS A 217 -12.01 -14.19 -1.64
C LYS A 217 -12.52 -14.69 -2.99
N SER A 218 -12.32 -15.97 -3.33
CA SER A 218 -12.61 -16.53 -4.65
C SER A 218 -14.05 -16.27 -5.15
N ILE A 219 -15.07 -16.43 -4.29
CA ILE A 219 -16.48 -16.22 -4.69
C ILE A 219 -16.78 -14.72 -4.88
N LYS A 220 -16.16 -13.85 -4.10
CA LYS A 220 -16.47 -12.40 -4.09
C LYS A 220 -15.63 -11.59 -5.08
N ALA A 221 -14.52 -12.14 -5.57
CA ALA A 221 -13.60 -11.39 -6.44
C ALA A 221 -14.25 -11.04 -7.79
N ALA A 222 -14.96 -11.99 -8.42
CA ALA A 222 -15.64 -11.75 -9.69
C ALA A 222 -16.80 -10.75 -9.54
N GLU A 223 -17.59 -10.87 -8.48
CA GLU A 223 -18.68 -9.93 -8.18
C GLU A 223 -18.14 -8.52 -7.91
N ALA A 224 -17.07 -8.41 -7.13
CA ALA A 224 -16.44 -7.12 -6.84
C ALA A 224 -15.85 -6.48 -8.10
N LEU A 225 -15.19 -7.26 -8.97
CA LEU A 225 -14.67 -6.76 -10.23
C LEU A 225 -15.78 -6.30 -11.17
N GLU A 226 -16.87 -7.07 -11.28
CA GLU A 226 -18.00 -6.70 -12.12
C GLU A 226 -18.66 -5.40 -11.65
N ASP A 227 -18.86 -5.24 -10.34
CA ASP A 227 -19.38 -4.00 -9.74
C ASP A 227 -18.45 -2.80 -10.00
N LEU A 228 -17.14 -2.98 -9.81
CA LEU A 228 -16.14 -1.95 -10.08
C LEU A 228 -16.17 -1.51 -11.54
N VAL A 229 -16.09 -2.47 -12.47
CA VAL A 229 -16.06 -2.23 -13.92
C VAL A 229 -17.31 -1.50 -14.39
N LYS A 230 -18.49 -1.83 -13.85
CA LYS A 230 -19.76 -1.15 -14.17
C LYS A 230 -19.80 0.30 -13.70
N LYS A 231 -19.14 0.64 -12.58
CA LYS A 231 -19.15 1.98 -11.97
C LYS A 231 -18.10 2.92 -12.56
N LEU A 232 -17.01 2.40 -13.11
CA LEU A 232 -15.91 3.21 -13.63
C LEU A 232 -16.39 4.13 -14.76
N ARG A 233 -16.01 5.40 -14.71
CA ARG A 233 -16.24 6.41 -15.73
C ARG A 233 -14.95 6.68 -16.49
N CYS A 234 -14.67 5.88 -17.51
CA CYS A 234 -13.42 5.94 -18.27
C CYS A 234 -13.59 5.53 -19.73
N ARG A 235 -12.58 5.87 -20.55
CA ARG A 235 -12.50 5.47 -21.97
C ARG A 235 -11.82 4.11 -22.14
N TYR A 236 -10.83 3.82 -21.28
CA TYR A 236 -10.07 2.58 -21.30
C TYR A 236 -9.96 1.99 -19.90
N ILE A 237 -10.09 0.68 -19.81
CA ILE A 237 -9.76 -0.07 -18.59
C ILE A 237 -8.53 -0.92 -18.89
N LEU A 238 -7.50 -0.75 -18.09
CA LEU A 238 -6.27 -1.52 -18.15
C LEU A 238 -6.19 -2.39 -16.89
N PHE A 239 -6.43 -3.69 -17.04
CA PHE A 239 -6.48 -4.64 -15.93
C PHE A 239 -5.25 -5.53 -15.96
N SER A 240 -4.47 -5.52 -14.89
CA SER A 240 -3.28 -6.37 -14.70
C SER A 240 -3.62 -7.57 -13.83
N TYR A 241 -3.19 -8.76 -14.25
CA TYR A 241 -3.40 -9.98 -13.48
C TYR A 241 -2.43 -11.10 -13.88
N ASN A 242 -1.94 -11.86 -12.90
CA ASN A 242 -1.03 -12.97 -13.18
C ASN A 242 -1.77 -14.29 -13.49
N ASN A 243 -1.06 -15.28 -14.08
CA ASN A 243 -1.62 -16.57 -14.48
C ASN A 243 -1.59 -17.68 -13.41
N ASN A 244 -1.29 -17.35 -12.15
CA ASN A 244 -1.07 -18.35 -11.09
C ASN A 244 -2.33 -19.17 -10.72
N GLY A 245 -3.51 -18.82 -11.23
CA GLY A 245 -4.78 -19.52 -10.97
C GLY A 245 -4.86 -20.96 -11.50
N LYS A 246 -4.04 -21.31 -12.49
CA LYS A 246 -4.04 -22.65 -13.11
C LYS A 246 -3.20 -23.70 -12.38
N LYS A 247 -2.47 -23.35 -11.32
CA LYS A 247 -1.54 -24.23 -10.61
C LYS A 247 -2.19 -24.83 -9.37
N LEU A 248 -2.61 -26.10 -9.48
CA LEU A 248 -3.30 -26.88 -8.45
C LEU A 248 -2.57 -27.01 -7.08
N GLN A 249 -1.30 -26.63 -6.98
CA GLN A 249 -0.46 -26.85 -5.79
C GLN A 249 0.05 -25.58 -5.10
N CYS A 250 -0.26 -24.38 -5.59
CA CYS A 250 0.19 -23.15 -4.95
C CYS A 250 -0.84 -22.64 -3.92
N ARG A 251 -0.39 -22.35 -2.69
CA ARG A 251 -1.20 -21.71 -1.63
C ARG A 251 -1.72 -20.31 -2.03
N SER A 252 -1.16 -19.69 -3.06
CA SER A 252 -1.55 -18.40 -3.63
C SER A 252 -2.19 -18.57 -5.01
N ASN A 253 -3.39 -19.13 -5.06
CA ASN A 253 -4.11 -19.22 -6.33
C ASN A 253 -4.76 -17.87 -6.65
N ALA A 254 -4.59 -17.39 -7.89
CA ALA A 254 -5.36 -16.28 -8.43
C ALA A 254 -6.86 -16.59 -8.28
N LYS A 255 -7.67 -15.56 -8.00
CA LYS A 255 -9.10 -15.74 -7.68
C LYS A 255 -10.01 -15.56 -8.90
N LEU A 256 -9.47 -15.01 -9.98
CA LEU A 256 -10.17 -14.79 -11.24
C LEU A 256 -9.52 -15.62 -12.34
N THR A 257 -10.33 -16.22 -13.20
CA THR A 257 -9.85 -16.86 -14.43
C THR A 257 -9.78 -15.83 -15.57
N ASP A 258 -9.08 -16.17 -16.66
CA ASP A 258 -9.04 -15.32 -17.85
C ASP A 258 -10.43 -15.15 -18.45
N GLU A 259 -11.21 -16.23 -18.45
CA GLU A 259 -12.59 -16.25 -18.92
C GLU A 259 -13.47 -15.31 -18.10
N ASP A 260 -13.32 -15.28 -16.76
CA ASP A 260 -14.05 -14.35 -15.90
C ASP A 260 -13.67 -12.90 -16.20
N ILE A 261 -12.37 -12.61 -16.31
CA ILE A 261 -11.86 -11.26 -16.58
C ILE A 261 -12.37 -10.76 -17.93
N ILE A 262 -12.21 -11.56 -19.00
CA ILE A 262 -12.67 -11.20 -20.35
C ILE A 262 -14.19 -11.01 -20.34
N ARG A 263 -14.97 -11.92 -19.76
CA ARG A 263 -16.42 -11.82 -19.65
C ARG A 263 -16.85 -10.51 -18.98
N ILE A 264 -16.22 -10.18 -17.84
CA ILE A 264 -16.58 -8.98 -17.06
C ILE A 264 -16.20 -7.70 -17.81
N LEU A 265 -14.99 -7.62 -18.36
CA LEU A 265 -14.54 -6.44 -19.11
C LEU A 265 -15.37 -6.24 -20.40
N SER A 266 -15.77 -7.34 -21.06
CA SER A 266 -16.59 -7.29 -22.29
C SER A 266 -18.00 -6.70 -22.09
N ILE A 267 -18.47 -6.58 -20.84
CA ILE A 267 -19.68 -5.82 -20.51
C ILE A 267 -19.56 -4.36 -20.96
N ARG A 268 -18.33 -3.80 -20.89
CA ARG A 268 -18.07 -2.39 -21.21
C ARG A 268 -17.55 -2.16 -22.62
N GLY A 269 -16.89 -3.13 -23.23
CA GLY A 269 -16.28 -2.91 -24.54
C GLY A 269 -15.47 -4.07 -25.08
N ASP A 270 -14.64 -3.77 -26.06
CA ASP A 270 -13.81 -4.77 -26.74
C ASP A 270 -12.50 -4.98 -25.95
N VAL A 271 -12.14 -6.25 -25.73
CA VAL A 271 -11.01 -6.63 -24.89
C VAL A 271 -9.87 -7.20 -25.72
N GLN A 272 -8.67 -6.65 -25.53
CA GLN A 272 -7.41 -7.17 -26.05
C GLN A 272 -6.57 -7.68 -24.90
N VAL A 273 -5.87 -8.82 -25.09
CA VAL A 273 -5.02 -9.42 -24.06
C VAL A 273 -3.56 -9.40 -24.51
N PHE A 274 -2.73 -8.83 -23.68
CA PHE A 274 -1.27 -8.83 -23.83
C PHE A 274 -0.65 -9.73 -22.77
N THR A 275 0.35 -10.53 -23.15
CA THR A 275 1.01 -11.46 -22.25
C THR A 275 2.50 -11.21 -22.25
N MET A 276 3.10 -11.15 -21.06
CA MET A 276 4.53 -11.02 -20.88
C MET A 276 5.05 -12.11 -19.92
N ASN A 277 6.06 -12.82 -20.33
CA ASN A 277 6.74 -13.78 -19.45
C ASN A 277 7.57 -13.02 -18.42
N TYR A 278 7.46 -13.38 -17.16
CA TYR A 278 8.30 -12.81 -16.12
C TYR A 278 8.92 -13.90 -15.23
N ARG A 279 10.09 -13.59 -14.67
CA ARG A 279 10.75 -14.48 -13.72
C ARG A 279 10.11 -14.28 -12.34
N GLY A 280 9.38 -15.28 -11.86
CA GLY A 280 8.79 -15.24 -10.52
C GLY A 280 9.85 -15.12 -9.42
N PHE A 281 9.49 -14.50 -8.32
CA PHE A 281 10.34 -14.45 -7.12
C PHE A 281 10.52 -15.88 -6.57
N ASP A 282 11.78 -16.32 -6.42
CA ASP A 282 12.13 -17.63 -5.90
C ASP A 282 12.66 -17.49 -4.46
N ALA A 283 11.89 -18.05 -3.50
CA ALA A 283 12.28 -18.09 -2.09
C ALA A 283 13.20 -19.28 -1.74
N GLY A 284 13.87 -19.88 -2.73
CA GLY A 284 14.95 -20.87 -2.53
C GLY A 284 14.50 -22.30 -2.20
N LYS A 285 13.20 -22.62 -2.24
CA LYS A 285 12.66 -23.98 -1.99
C LYS A 285 11.65 -24.48 -3.01
N SER A 286 11.35 -23.72 -4.05
CA SER A 286 10.41 -24.10 -5.09
C SER A 286 11.13 -24.30 -6.44
N GLU A 287 10.80 -25.35 -7.16
CA GLU A 287 11.25 -25.52 -8.55
C GLU A 287 10.83 -24.29 -9.35
N LEU A 288 11.77 -23.70 -10.08
CA LEU A 288 11.57 -22.56 -10.96
C LEU A 288 10.41 -22.85 -11.93
N ASN A 289 9.27 -22.26 -11.65
CA ASN A 289 8.15 -22.28 -12.57
C ASN A 289 8.46 -21.41 -13.79
N LYS A 290 8.84 -22.04 -14.89
CA LYS A 290 9.22 -21.37 -16.17
C LYS A 290 8.03 -20.68 -16.87
N ASP A 291 6.78 -20.90 -16.44
CA ASP A 291 5.56 -20.46 -17.12
C ASP A 291 4.81 -19.35 -16.38
N ASN A 292 5.52 -18.51 -15.64
CA ASN A 292 4.90 -17.33 -15.01
C ASN A 292 4.68 -16.25 -16.07
N GLN A 293 3.43 -15.82 -16.19
CA GLN A 293 3.02 -14.77 -17.12
C GLN A 293 2.24 -13.70 -16.38
N GLU A 294 2.61 -12.45 -16.62
CA GLU A 294 1.75 -11.30 -16.37
C GLU A 294 0.90 -11.04 -17.61
N ARG A 295 -0.35 -10.76 -17.39
CA ARG A 295 -1.31 -10.46 -18.43
C ARG A 295 -1.90 -9.09 -18.21
N LEU A 296 -1.99 -8.36 -19.29
CA LEU A 296 -2.60 -7.05 -19.34
C LEU A 296 -3.80 -7.11 -20.26
N PHE A 297 -4.97 -6.83 -19.70
CA PHE A 297 -6.24 -6.79 -20.44
C PHE A 297 -6.59 -5.34 -20.68
N LEU A 298 -6.65 -4.93 -21.95
CA LEU A 298 -7.07 -3.60 -22.38
C LEU A 298 -8.53 -3.69 -22.87
N CYS A 299 -9.43 -3.03 -22.16
CA CYS A 299 -10.81 -2.86 -22.59
C CYS A 299 -11.02 -1.44 -23.16
N SER A 300 -11.41 -1.36 -24.43
CA SER A 300 -11.88 -0.12 -25.04
C SER A 300 -13.38 0.03 -24.79
N VAL A 301 -13.71 0.98 -23.90
CA VAL A 301 -15.09 1.16 -23.41
C VAL A 301 -15.96 1.75 -24.54
N ARG A 302 -17.10 1.10 -24.82
CA ARG A 302 -18.10 1.62 -25.77
C ARG A 302 -18.75 2.88 -25.22
N LYS A 303 -18.97 3.86 -26.10
CA LYS A 303 -19.67 5.11 -25.78
C LYS A 303 -21.15 4.86 -25.50
#